data_787feb7aae084120b9e98f74e72175f0
#
_entry.id   787feb7aae084120b9e98f74e72175f0
#
_cell.length_a   1.000
_cell.length_b   1.000
_cell.length_c   1.000
_cell.angle_alpha   90.00
_cell.angle_beta   90.00
_cell.angle_gamma   90.00
#
_symmetry.space_group_name_H-M   'P 1'
#
loop_
_entity.id
_entity.type
_entity.pdbx_description
1 polymer ?
#
loop_
_entity_poly.entity_id
_entity_poly.type
_entity_poly.pdbx_seq_one_letter_code
_entity_poly.pdbx_strand_id
1 'polypeptide(L)'
;MQGGPQHSLKFLLERALAARLPALSEPHLQALRLFSGFYEGYPDLVVDLYASTLVLFHYGTPPDAVSSLLPELMAFYRRHLPWLSCILLKNRHAPNPGERNGLVLWGGPPSKRIQENNVWYALNLTMHQDASFYLDTRILRGWLKERSAGLTVLNTFAYTGSLGAACRAGGAERVVQVDLDRRFLNLAKDTWSLNGWPIHRPDFLNADVFRQAGIWRRRRECFDLVILDPPFFAQTEAGRVDLVQDSARLINKLRPLVKDGGWLVAVNNALFVSGAAYLQSLEALSAGGYVTLEEILPVPADVTGFPETLVSAPPADPAPFNHPTKIAILRIRHRQMPPKT
;
A
#
# COMPACT_ATOMS: atom_id res chain seq x y z
N MET A 1 -32.32 -10.37 -2.75
CA MET A 1 -31.65 -9.26 -2.09
C MET A 1 -32.56 -8.05 -2.23
N GLN A 2 -33.22 -7.66 -1.14
CA GLN A 2 -34.16 -6.52 -1.14
C GLN A 2 -33.34 -5.24 -1.21
N GLY A 3 -33.57 -4.41 -2.24
CA GLY A 3 -32.93 -3.11 -2.41
C GLY A 3 -33.36 -2.17 -1.27
N GLY A 4 -32.41 -1.88 -0.37
CA GLY A 4 -32.54 -0.74 0.54
C GLY A 4 -32.67 0.57 -0.26
N PRO A 5 -33.04 1.70 0.36
CA PRO A 5 -33.21 2.97 -0.30
C PRO A 5 -31.90 3.33 -1.02
N GLN A 6 -31.97 3.44 -2.35
CA GLN A 6 -30.84 3.80 -3.20
C GLN A 6 -30.55 5.29 -2.96
N HIS A 7 -29.59 5.57 -2.07
CA HIS A 7 -29.17 6.95 -1.80
C HIS A 7 -28.54 7.55 -3.06
N SER A 8 -28.78 8.84 -3.31
CA SER A 8 -28.12 9.54 -4.42
C SER A 8 -26.60 9.58 -4.19
N LEU A 9 -25.80 9.52 -5.27
CA LEU A 9 -24.35 9.63 -5.19
C LEU A 9 -23.93 10.87 -4.39
N LYS A 10 -24.58 12.00 -4.60
CA LYS A 10 -24.32 13.25 -3.86
C LYS A 10 -24.44 13.04 -2.34
N PHE A 11 -25.50 12.40 -1.88
CA PHE A 11 -25.70 12.11 -0.45
C PHE A 11 -24.58 11.23 0.13
N LEU A 12 -24.15 10.21 -0.62
CA LEU A 12 -23.05 9.34 -0.20
C LEU A 12 -21.72 10.10 -0.10
N LEU A 13 -21.44 10.96 -1.08
CA LEU A 13 -20.23 11.81 -1.09
C LEU A 13 -20.23 12.82 0.06
N GLU A 14 -21.39 13.46 0.36
CA GLU A 14 -21.54 14.39 1.48
C GLU A 14 -21.23 13.70 2.81
N ARG A 15 -21.79 12.50 3.05
CA ARG A 15 -21.51 11.71 4.26
C ARG A 15 -20.03 11.33 4.36
N ALA A 16 -19.48 10.79 3.28
CA ALA A 16 -18.08 10.35 3.24
C ALA A 16 -17.12 11.51 3.47
N LEU A 17 -17.37 12.66 2.85
CA LEU A 17 -16.53 13.84 3.02
C LEU A 17 -16.65 14.41 4.44
N ALA A 18 -17.86 14.49 5.00
CA ALA A 18 -18.08 14.99 6.36
C ALA A 18 -17.27 14.20 7.41
N ALA A 19 -17.22 12.86 7.29
CA ALA A 19 -16.43 12.01 8.18
C ALA A 19 -14.90 12.27 8.06
N ARG A 20 -14.43 12.80 6.93
CA ARG A 20 -13.01 13.04 6.64
C ARG A 20 -12.56 14.50 6.83
N LEU A 21 -13.50 15.44 6.98
CA LEU A 21 -13.18 16.86 7.19
C LEU A 21 -12.16 17.11 8.30
N PRO A 22 -12.24 16.41 9.47
CA PRO A 22 -11.26 16.63 10.54
C PRO A 22 -9.80 16.30 10.17
N ALA A 23 -9.59 15.48 9.12
CA ALA A 23 -8.26 15.11 8.64
C ALA A 23 -7.75 16.04 7.52
N LEU A 24 -8.58 16.96 7.03
CA LEU A 24 -8.21 17.93 6.01
C LEU A 24 -7.64 19.20 6.66
N SER A 25 -6.58 19.73 6.09
CA SER A 25 -5.92 20.95 6.53
C SER A 25 -5.62 21.86 5.32
N GLU A 26 -5.39 23.13 5.56
CA GLU A 26 -4.90 24.06 4.53
C GLU A 26 -3.56 24.65 4.97
N PRO A 27 -2.50 24.51 4.18
CA PRO A 27 -2.40 23.70 2.97
C PRO A 27 -2.49 22.19 3.28
N HIS A 28 -3.18 21.43 2.43
CA HIS A 28 -3.22 19.97 2.53
C HIS A 28 -2.00 19.37 1.82
N LEU A 29 -1.19 18.64 2.57
CA LEU A 29 0.04 18.03 2.06
C LEU A 29 0.01 16.50 2.09
N GLN A 30 -1.00 15.91 2.73
CA GLN A 30 -1.11 14.48 2.94
C GLN A 30 -1.80 13.76 1.77
N ALA A 31 -1.88 12.44 1.89
CA ALA A 31 -2.73 11.62 1.03
C ALA A 31 -3.84 11.00 1.87
N LEU A 32 -5.08 11.06 1.38
CA LEU A 32 -6.29 10.60 2.06
C LEU A 32 -7.25 9.98 1.05
N ARG A 33 -7.98 8.92 1.44
CA ARG A 33 -9.15 8.46 0.70
C ARG A 33 -10.37 9.27 1.12
N LEU A 34 -10.99 9.97 0.15
CA LEU A 34 -12.17 10.78 0.39
C LEU A 34 -13.48 10.00 0.20
N PHE A 35 -13.44 8.95 -0.62
CA PHE A 35 -14.58 8.07 -0.86
C PHE A 35 -14.12 6.65 -1.19
N SER A 36 -14.61 5.68 -0.42
CA SER A 36 -14.33 4.25 -0.59
C SER A 36 -15.58 3.56 -1.14
N GLY A 37 -15.90 3.79 -2.41
CA GLY A 37 -17.21 3.54 -2.98
C GLY A 37 -17.78 2.15 -2.76
N PHE A 38 -16.95 1.09 -2.79
CA PHE A 38 -17.40 -0.26 -2.50
C PHE A 38 -18.01 -0.36 -1.10
N TYR A 39 -17.40 0.25 -0.11
CA TYR A 39 -17.89 0.24 1.28
C TYR A 39 -18.98 1.29 1.54
N GLU A 40 -18.95 2.39 0.79
CA GLU A 40 -19.76 3.59 1.03
C GLU A 40 -20.91 3.75 0.01
N GLY A 41 -21.23 2.69 -0.76
CA GLY A 41 -22.48 2.60 -1.53
C GLY A 41 -22.40 2.93 -3.02
N TYR A 42 -21.21 3.11 -3.58
CA TYR A 42 -21.00 3.27 -5.02
C TYR A 42 -19.76 2.50 -5.48
N PRO A 43 -19.85 1.18 -5.69
CA PRO A 43 -18.70 0.29 -5.90
C PRO A 43 -17.75 0.70 -7.02
N ASP A 44 -18.27 1.37 -8.05
CA ASP A 44 -17.51 1.73 -9.24
C ASP A 44 -16.61 2.96 -9.07
N LEU A 45 -16.66 3.64 -7.91
CA LEU A 45 -15.93 4.88 -7.68
C LEU A 45 -15.10 4.83 -6.40
N VAL A 46 -13.83 5.18 -6.52
CA VAL A 46 -12.95 5.51 -5.38
C VAL A 46 -12.37 6.89 -5.61
N VAL A 47 -12.31 7.70 -4.58
CA VAL A 47 -11.77 9.07 -4.66
C VAL A 47 -10.66 9.22 -3.63
N ASP A 48 -9.45 9.44 -4.12
CA ASP A 48 -8.27 9.69 -3.32
C ASP A 48 -7.77 11.13 -3.53
N LEU A 49 -7.22 11.70 -2.48
CA LEU A 49 -6.60 13.02 -2.49
C LEU A 49 -5.10 12.86 -2.25
N TYR A 50 -4.28 13.49 -3.10
CA TYR A 50 -2.82 13.54 -2.97
C TYR A 50 -2.37 15.00 -2.97
N ALA A 51 -2.10 15.55 -1.80
CA ALA A 51 -1.91 16.99 -1.60
C ALA A 51 -3.08 17.78 -2.23
N SER A 52 -2.86 18.61 -3.24
CA SER A 52 -3.90 19.37 -3.94
C SER A 52 -4.46 18.67 -5.20
N THR A 53 -4.14 17.40 -5.42
CA THR A 53 -4.64 16.62 -6.57
C THR A 53 -5.68 15.61 -6.13
N LEU A 54 -6.88 15.71 -6.68
CA LEU A 54 -7.94 14.72 -6.57
C LEU A 54 -7.77 13.63 -7.64
N VAL A 55 -7.81 12.36 -7.26
CA VAL A 55 -7.76 11.22 -8.18
C VAL A 55 -9.07 10.45 -8.11
N LEU A 56 -9.79 10.40 -9.22
CA LEU A 56 -11.01 9.62 -9.40
C LEU A 56 -10.63 8.28 -10.02
N PHE A 57 -10.80 7.18 -9.29
CA PHE A 57 -10.65 5.84 -9.83
C PHE A 57 -12.01 5.30 -10.20
N HIS A 58 -12.21 4.97 -11.46
CA HIS A 58 -13.43 4.37 -11.96
C HIS A 58 -13.20 2.87 -12.27
N TYR A 59 -14.03 2.03 -11.67
CA TYR A 59 -14.02 0.57 -11.81
C TYR A 59 -15.24 0.01 -12.55
N GLY A 60 -16.15 0.88 -12.97
CA GLY A 60 -17.39 0.46 -13.62
C GLY A 60 -17.21 -0.04 -15.05
N THR A 61 -18.20 -0.77 -15.52
CA THR A 61 -18.33 -1.24 -16.90
C THR A 61 -19.73 -0.91 -17.43
N PRO A 62 -19.82 -0.33 -18.64
CA PRO A 62 -18.74 0.00 -19.55
C PRO A 62 -17.89 1.18 -19.05
N PRO A 63 -16.62 1.31 -19.52
CA PRO A 63 -15.70 2.36 -19.06
C PRO A 63 -16.19 3.80 -19.24
N ASP A 64 -17.00 4.05 -20.26
CA ASP A 64 -17.56 5.36 -20.59
C ASP A 64 -18.72 5.78 -19.65
N ALA A 65 -19.26 4.87 -18.87
CA ALA A 65 -20.31 5.16 -17.88
C ALA A 65 -19.92 6.27 -16.91
N VAL A 66 -18.63 6.43 -16.61
CA VAL A 66 -18.12 7.49 -15.73
C VAL A 66 -18.40 8.90 -16.29
N SER A 67 -18.49 9.05 -17.60
CA SER A 67 -18.60 10.36 -18.27
C SER A 67 -19.82 11.17 -17.80
N SER A 68 -20.94 10.48 -17.50
CA SER A 68 -22.15 11.13 -16.98
C SER A 68 -22.01 11.64 -15.55
N LEU A 69 -21.07 11.07 -14.76
CA LEU A 69 -20.85 11.40 -13.36
C LEU A 69 -19.83 12.52 -13.17
N LEU A 70 -18.91 12.71 -14.12
CA LEU A 70 -17.78 13.63 -13.99
C LEU A 70 -18.18 15.09 -13.70
N PRO A 71 -19.19 15.68 -14.37
CA PRO A 71 -19.57 17.06 -14.10
C PRO A 71 -20.00 17.28 -12.64
N GLU A 72 -20.82 16.37 -12.11
CA GLU A 72 -21.29 16.43 -10.71
C GLU A 72 -20.15 16.21 -9.72
N LEU A 73 -19.31 15.19 -9.92
CA LEU A 73 -18.15 14.89 -9.08
C LEU A 73 -17.17 16.08 -9.01
N MET A 74 -16.84 16.64 -10.16
CA MET A 74 -15.92 17.76 -10.25
C MET A 74 -16.48 19.02 -9.58
N ALA A 75 -17.76 19.32 -9.81
CA ALA A 75 -18.43 20.46 -9.18
C ALA A 75 -18.51 20.28 -7.66
N PHE A 76 -18.84 19.07 -7.18
CA PHE A 76 -18.90 18.73 -5.77
C PHE A 76 -17.54 18.97 -5.08
N TYR A 77 -16.48 18.34 -5.53
CA TYR A 77 -15.18 18.44 -4.84
C TYR A 77 -14.55 19.83 -4.98
N ARG A 78 -14.69 20.51 -6.10
CA ARG A 78 -14.21 21.89 -6.26
C ARG A 78 -14.93 22.88 -5.35
N ARG A 79 -16.21 22.66 -5.08
CA ARG A 79 -16.98 23.49 -4.13
C ARG A 79 -16.52 23.28 -2.68
N HIS A 80 -16.28 22.04 -2.27
CA HIS A 80 -15.95 21.70 -0.89
C HIS A 80 -14.45 21.80 -0.57
N LEU A 81 -13.59 21.70 -1.58
CA LEU A 81 -12.13 21.78 -1.49
C LEU A 81 -11.61 22.83 -2.49
N PRO A 82 -11.83 24.13 -2.21
CA PRO A 82 -11.51 25.21 -3.17
C PRO A 82 -10.02 25.35 -3.47
N TRP A 83 -9.16 24.78 -2.64
CA TRP A 83 -7.71 24.74 -2.80
C TRP A 83 -7.22 23.60 -3.73
N LEU A 84 -8.11 22.76 -4.28
CA LEU A 84 -7.71 21.78 -5.29
C LEU A 84 -7.08 22.47 -6.49
N SER A 85 -6.00 21.89 -7.00
CA SER A 85 -5.26 22.39 -8.17
C SER A 85 -5.36 21.48 -9.39
N CYS A 86 -5.76 20.22 -9.21
CA CYS A 86 -5.85 19.24 -10.28
C CYS A 86 -6.90 18.17 -9.95
N ILE A 87 -7.63 17.73 -10.98
CA ILE A 87 -8.50 16.53 -10.92
C ILE A 87 -8.06 15.57 -12.02
N LEU A 88 -7.74 14.34 -11.61
CA LEU A 88 -7.24 13.26 -12.45
C LEU A 88 -8.26 12.12 -12.47
N LEU A 89 -8.56 11.57 -13.64
CA LEU A 89 -9.34 10.34 -13.80
C LEU A 89 -8.43 9.18 -14.14
N LYS A 90 -8.60 8.05 -13.44
CA LYS A 90 -8.03 6.74 -13.78
C LYS A 90 -9.16 5.77 -14.08
N ASN A 91 -9.42 5.54 -15.35
CA ASN A 91 -10.46 4.63 -15.80
C ASN A 91 -9.89 3.21 -15.94
N ARG A 92 -10.10 2.38 -14.94
CA ARG A 92 -9.40 1.09 -14.76
C ARG A 92 -9.65 0.08 -15.88
N HIS A 93 -10.82 0.11 -16.50
CA HIS A 93 -11.22 -0.79 -17.57
C HIS A 93 -11.13 -0.17 -18.97
N ALA A 94 -10.64 1.07 -19.09
CA ALA A 94 -10.46 1.69 -20.40
C ALA A 94 -9.45 0.89 -21.26
N PRO A 95 -9.73 0.72 -22.56
CA PRO A 95 -8.79 0.07 -23.49
C PRO A 95 -7.47 0.85 -23.61
N ASN A 96 -7.55 2.18 -23.58
CA ASN A 96 -6.41 3.08 -23.73
C ASN A 96 -5.54 3.11 -22.46
N PRO A 97 -4.23 2.76 -22.53
CA PRO A 97 -3.33 2.89 -21.39
C PRO A 97 -3.25 4.30 -20.79
N GLY A 98 -3.38 5.34 -21.61
CA GLY A 98 -3.36 6.72 -21.14
C GLY A 98 -4.51 7.01 -20.16
N GLU A 99 -5.70 6.54 -20.45
CA GLU A 99 -6.86 6.67 -19.56
C GLU A 99 -6.72 5.86 -18.27
N ARG A 100 -6.14 4.66 -18.36
CA ARG A 100 -5.84 3.85 -17.18
C ARG A 100 -4.78 4.48 -16.30
N ASN A 101 -3.75 5.09 -16.89
CA ASN A 101 -2.65 5.71 -16.17
C ASN A 101 -3.01 7.08 -15.61
N GLY A 102 -3.98 7.77 -16.20
CA GLY A 102 -4.53 9.01 -15.67
C GLY A 102 -4.67 10.12 -16.70
N LEU A 103 -5.90 10.59 -16.84
CA LEU A 103 -6.29 11.73 -17.66
C LEU A 103 -6.55 12.95 -16.77
N VAL A 104 -5.86 14.05 -17.01
CA VAL A 104 -6.17 15.33 -16.33
C VAL A 104 -7.48 15.86 -16.87
N LEU A 105 -8.49 15.97 -16.01
CA LEU A 105 -9.80 16.48 -16.35
C LEU A 105 -9.91 18.00 -16.13
N TRP A 106 -9.19 18.50 -15.13
CA TRP A 106 -9.24 19.89 -14.74
C TRP A 106 -7.97 20.32 -14.01
N GLY A 107 -7.60 21.58 -14.16
CA GLY A 107 -6.51 22.23 -13.45
C GLY A 107 -5.14 22.06 -14.11
N GLY A 108 -4.11 22.22 -13.29
CA GLY A 108 -2.70 22.14 -13.69
C GLY A 108 -2.13 20.71 -13.61
N PRO A 109 -0.80 20.60 -13.59
CA PRO A 109 -0.15 19.31 -13.46
C PRO A 109 -0.44 18.69 -12.08
N PRO A 110 -0.53 17.33 -11.98
CA PRO A 110 -0.72 16.64 -10.71
C PRO A 110 0.40 16.90 -9.71
N SER A 111 0.07 16.82 -8.42
CA SER A 111 1.04 16.93 -7.32
C SER A 111 2.15 15.89 -7.47
N LYS A 112 3.40 16.33 -7.27
CA LYS A 112 4.59 15.48 -7.43
C LYS A 112 5.12 14.97 -6.09
N ARG A 113 4.54 15.37 -4.97
CA ARG A 113 4.93 14.95 -3.63
C ARG A 113 3.79 15.12 -2.64
N ILE A 114 3.85 14.34 -1.58
CA ILE A 114 3.04 14.49 -0.36
C ILE A 114 3.95 14.45 0.85
N GLN A 115 3.42 14.88 1.99
CA GLN A 115 4.08 14.73 3.28
C GLN A 115 3.21 13.88 4.22
N GLU A 116 3.78 12.85 4.81
CA GLU A 116 3.13 12.02 5.83
C GLU A 116 4.12 11.78 6.99
N ASN A 117 3.70 12.00 8.24
CA ASN A 117 4.54 11.83 9.42
C ASN A 117 5.90 12.56 9.32
N ASN A 118 5.91 13.79 8.79
CA ASN A 118 7.11 14.60 8.52
C ASN A 118 8.10 13.97 7.52
N VAL A 119 7.66 13.08 6.67
CA VAL A 119 8.43 12.48 5.57
C VAL A 119 7.83 12.92 4.24
N TRP A 120 8.65 13.42 3.34
CA TRP A 120 8.26 13.69 1.98
C TRP A 120 8.31 12.42 1.14
N TYR A 121 7.28 12.18 0.34
CA TYR A 121 7.21 11.09 -0.62
C TYR A 121 7.02 11.65 -2.02
N ALA A 122 7.89 11.26 -2.94
CA ALA A 122 7.76 11.59 -4.35
C ALA A 122 6.57 10.85 -4.96
N LEU A 123 5.83 11.51 -5.83
CA LEU A 123 4.69 10.96 -6.54
C LEU A 123 4.85 11.09 -8.05
N ASN A 124 4.33 10.11 -8.75
CA ASN A 124 4.02 10.19 -10.17
C ASN A 124 2.63 9.58 -10.39
N LEU A 125 1.61 10.41 -10.27
CA LEU A 125 0.20 9.98 -10.30
C LEU A 125 -0.25 9.47 -11.68
N THR A 126 0.56 9.62 -12.72
CA THR A 126 0.27 9.15 -14.09
C THR A 126 1.23 8.07 -14.59
N MET A 127 2.16 7.59 -13.75
CA MET A 127 3.16 6.58 -14.13
C MET A 127 2.52 5.23 -14.47
N HIS A 128 1.50 4.84 -13.72
CA HIS A 128 0.85 3.53 -13.79
C HIS A 128 -0.64 3.69 -13.47
N GLN A 129 -1.40 2.62 -13.64
CA GLN A 129 -2.84 2.60 -13.27
C GLN A 129 -3.10 2.86 -11.78
N ASP A 130 -2.13 2.62 -10.89
CA ASP A 130 -2.17 2.99 -9.48
C ASP A 130 -1.57 4.39 -9.27
N ALA A 131 -1.71 4.96 -8.06
CA ALA A 131 -1.29 6.34 -7.80
C ALA A 131 0.15 6.49 -7.29
N SER A 132 1.02 5.50 -7.51
CA SER A 132 2.40 5.48 -7.03
C SER A 132 2.59 5.56 -5.50
N PHE A 133 1.52 5.57 -4.72
CA PHE A 133 1.55 5.61 -3.25
C PHE A 133 0.28 4.98 -2.69
N TYR A 134 0.42 3.94 -1.86
CA TYR A 134 -0.69 3.22 -1.26
C TYR A 134 -1.11 3.81 0.09
N LEU A 135 -2.42 4.07 0.26
CA LEU A 135 -2.99 4.69 1.46
C LEU A 135 -3.21 3.68 2.59
N ASP A 136 -3.52 2.44 2.24
CA ASP A 136 -3.81 1.36 3.17
C ASP A 136 -2.61 0.95 4.06
N THR A 137 -1.39 1.28 3.64
CA THR A 137 -0.17 1.01 4.40
C THR A 137 0.30 2.18 5.28
N ARG A 138 -0.52 3.23 5.49
CA ARG A 138 -0.15 4.40 6.30
C ARG A 138 0.24 4.05 7.74
N ILE A 139 -0.54 3.19 8.41
CA ILE A 139 -0.25 2.75 9.78
C ILE A 139 1.03 1.93 9.82
N LEU A 140 1.24 1.07 8.81
CA LEU A 140 2.50 0.33 8.68
C LEU A 140 3.70 1.29 8.52
N ARG A 141 3.60 2.35 7.71
CA ARG A 141 4.69 3.35 7.61
C ARG A 141 4.99 4.04 8.95
N GLY A 142 3.96 4.34 9.74
CA GLY A 142 4.13 4.84 11.11
C GLY A 142 4.89 3.85 11.98
N TRP A 143 4.43 2.60 12.02
CA TRP A 143 5.05 1.51 12.78
C TRP A 143 6.52 1.29 12.39
N LEU A 144 6.82 1.27 11.10
CA LEU A 144 8.17 1.14 10.56
C LEU A 144 9.07 2.30 10.99
N LYS A 145 8.57 3.54 10.89
CA LYS A 145 9.33 4.73 11.30
C LYS A 145 9.69 4.69 12.79
N GLU A 146 8.78 4.27 13.64
CA GLU A 146 9.02 4.22 15.10
C GLU A 146 10.03 3.16 15.52
N ARG A 147 10.20 2.09 14.74
CA ARG A 147 10.96 0.89 15.16
C ARG A 147 12.24 0.64 14.37
N SER A 148 12.58 1.49 13.40
CA SER A 148 13.70 1.22 12.48
C SER A 148 15.06 1.78 12.91
N ALA A 149 15.16 2.49 14.05
CA ALA A 149 16.42 3.11 14.49
C ALA A 149 17.56 2.08 14.61
N GLY A 150 18.66 2.32 13.89
CA GLY A 150 19.85 1.47 13.88
C GLY A 150 19.70 0.16 13.11
N LEU A 151 18.54 -0.13 12.50
CA LEU A 151 18.31 -1.39 11.81
C LEU A 151 18.85 -1.41 10.38
N THR A 152 19.25 -2.61 9.93
CA THR A 152 19.39 -2.94 8.51
C THR A 152 18.09 -3.52 7.98
N VAL A 153 17.51 -2.88 6.96
CA VAL A 153 16.18 -3.19 6.44
C VAL A 153 16.25 -3.68 5.00
N LEU A 154 15.50 -4.73 4.68
CA LEU A 154 15.25 -5.19 3.32
C LEU A 154 13.77 -4.95 2.97
N ASN A 155 13.51 -4.07 2.01
CA ASN A 155 12.18 -3.86 1.44
C ASN A 155 12.08 -4.62 0.11
N THR A 156 11.39 -5.76 0.13
CA THR A 156 11.15 -6.57 -1.07
C THR A 156 9.88 -6.12 -1.77
N PHE A 157 9.82 -6.25 -3.11
CA PHE A 157 8.71 -5.71 -3.91
C PHE A 157 8.48 -4.23 -3.58
N ALA A 158 9.59 -3.48 -3.58
CA ALA A 158 9.64 -2.15 -2.97
C ALA A 158 8.71 -1.13 -3.61
N TYR A 159 8.24 -1.38 -4.85
CA TYR A 159 7.43 -0.44 -5.61
C TYR A 159 8.12 0.93 -5.62
N THR A 160 7.44 2.00 -5.25
CA THR A 160 8.01 3.36 -5.17
C THR A 160 8.75 3.65 -3.86
N GLY A 161 9.01 2.62 -3.05
CA GLY A 161 9.88 2.68 -1.89
C GLY A 161 9.31 3.34 -0.64
N SER A 162 8.00 3.55 -0.55
CA SER A 162 7.40 4.30 0.56
C SER A 162 7.63 3.65 1.94
N LEU A 163 7.57 2.31 2.04
CA LEU A 163 7.83 1.58 3.29
C LEU A 163 9.31 1.70 3.70
N GLY A 164 10.22 1.55 2.75
CA GLY A 164 11.64 1.77 3.00
C GLY A 164 11.98 3.21 3.38
N ALA A 165 11.29 4.20 2.79
CA ALA A 165 11.45 5.61 3.16
C ALA A 165 11.01 5.89 4.61
N ALA A 166 9.93 5.25 5.07
CA ALA A 166 9.51 5.30 6.47
C ALA A 166 10.58 4.73 7.40
N CYS A 167 11.20 3.59 7.05
CA CYS A 167 12.31 3.03 7.81
C CYS A 167 13.52 3.99 7.85
N ARG A 168 13.88 4.58 6.71
CA ARG A 168 14.99 5.56 6.66
C ARG A 168 14.72 6.77 7.53
N ALA A 169 13.50 7.30 7.51
CA ALA A 169 13.08 8.41 8.35
C ALA A 169 13.11 8.05 9.86
N GLY A 170 12.89 6.78 10.18
CA GLY A 170 13.01 6.23 11.53
C GLY A 170 14.43 5.99 12.00
N GLY A 171 15.46 6.34 11.22
CA GLY A 171 16.86 6.18 11.59
C GLY A 171 17.44 4.80 11.24
N ALA A 172 16.86 4.06 10.30
CA ALA A 172 17.48 2.85 9.80
C ALA A 172 18.91 3.14 9.29
N GLU A 173 19.86 2.31 9.71
CA GLU A 173 21.26 2.41 9.29
C GLU A 173 21.40 2.19 7.77
N ARG A 174 20.73 1.14 7.28
CA ARG A 174 20.71 0.79 5.87
C ARG A 174 19.33 0.32 5.45
N VAL A 175 18.87 0.75 4.27
CA VAL A 175 17.62 0.30 3.66
C VAL A 175 17.90 -0.17 2.25
N VAL A 176 17.73 -1.46 2.01
CA VAL A 176 17.85 -2.06 0.67
C VAL A 176 16.45 -2.17 0.06
N GLN A 177 16.27 -1.62 -1.13
CA GLN A 177 15.02 -1.62 -1.90
C GLN A 177 15.16 -2.50 -3.13
N VAL A 178 14.29 -3.49 -3.31
CA VAL A 178 14.33 -4.42 -4.43
C VAL A 178 13.02 -4.38 -5.19
N ASP A 179 13.07 -4.10 -6.48
CA ASP A 179 11.93 -4.16 -7.39
C ASP A 179 12.37 -4.52 -8.80
N LEU A 180 11.46 -5.12 -9.58
CA LEU A 180 11.68 -5.44 -10.99
C LEU A 180 11.57 -4.20 -11.89
N ASP A 181 10.82 -3.18 -11.48
CA ASP A 181 10.62 -1.98 -12.28
C ASP A 181 11.58 -0.86 -11.84
N ARG A 182 12.54 -0.57 -12.69
CA ARG A 182 13.51 0.50 -12.46
C ARG A 182 12.85 1.88 -12.31
N ARG A 183 11.68 2.10 -12.92
CA ARG A 183 10.97 3.38 -12.82
C ARG A 183 10.49 3.62 -11.38
N PHE A 184 10.02 2.55 -10.71
CA PHE A 184 9.63 2.61 -9.30
C PHE A 184 10.82 2.94 -8.40
N LEU A 185 11.95 2.26 -8.60
CA LEU A 185 13.17 2.56 -7.84
C LEU A 185 13.74 3.96 -8.09
N ASN A 186 13.53 4.53 -9.28
CA ASN A 186 13.88 5.92 -9.53
C ASN A 186 13.01 6.87 -8.70
N LEU A 187 11.70 6.63 -8.64
CA LEU A 187 10.80 7.42 -7.78
C LEU A 187 11.12 7.25 -6.28
N ALA A 188 11.58 6.05 -5.86
CA ALA A 188 12.13 5.85 -4.53
C ALA A 188 13.34 6.74 -4.25
N LYS A 189 14.27 6.87 -5.21
CA LYS A 189 15.42 7.80 -5.09
C LYS A 189 15.00 9.26 -5.05
N ASP A 190 13.96 9.65 -5.80
CA ASP A 190 13.40 10.99 -5.74
C ASP A 190 12.86 11.29 -4.32
N THR A 191 12.24 10.30 -3.67
CA THR A 191 11.83 10.37 -2.25
C THR A 191 13.05 10.60 -1.34
N TRP A 192 14.17 9.91 -1.55
CA TRP A 192 15.42 10.16 -0.82
C TRP A 192 15.91 11.59 -1.00
N SER A 193 15.92 12.07 -2.24
CA SER A 193 16.34 13.44 -2.58
C SER A 193 15.46 14.50 -1.91
N LEU A 194 14.14 14.30 -1.89
CA LEU A 194 13.19 15.23 -1.24
C LEU A 194 13.43 15.38 0.26
N ASN A 195 13.98 14.36 0.92
CA ASN A 195 14.29 14.36 2.35
C ASN A 195 15.76 14.67 2.64
N GLY A 196 16.57 14.97 1.63
CA GLY A 196 18.01 15.26 1.80
C GLY A 196 18.85 14.06 2.21
N TRP A 197 18.37 12.83 1.99
CA TRP A 197 19.11 11.62 2.34
C TRP A 197 20.10 11.22 1.23
N PRO A 198 21.32 10.74 1.58
CA PRO A 198 22.25 10.27 0.60
C PRO A 198 21.75 9.03 -0.13
N ILE A 199 21.90 9.00 -1.46
CA ILE A 199 21.51 7.87 -2.29
C ILE A 199 22.71 6.95 -2.47
N HIS A 200 22.70 5.81 -1.80
CA HIS A 200 23.65 4.74 -2.03
C HIS A 200 23.09 3.81 -3.11
N ARG A 201 23.57 3.95 -4.35
CA ARG A 201 23.01 3.24 -5.52
C ARG A 201 22.91 1.72 -5.37
N PRO A 202 23.86 1.01 -4.74
CA PRO A 202 23.77 -0.43 -4.50
C PRO A 202 22.58 -0.86 -3.62
N ASP A 203 21.95 0.06 -2.89
CA ASP A 203 20.78 -0.25 -2.07
C ASP A 203 19.45 -0.14 -2.85
N PHE A 204 19.49 0.22 -4.13
CA PHE A 204 18.32 0.27 -5.02
C PHE A 204 18.48 -0.77 -6.12
N LEU A 205 18.07 -2.00 -5.85
CA LEU A 205 18.33 -3.17 -6.70
C LEU A 205 17.19 -3.41 -7.68
N ASN A 206 17.45 -3.18 -8.95
CA ASN A 206 16.54 -3.59 -10.02
C ASN A 206 16.77 -5.08 -10.31
N ALA A 207 16.06 -5.95 -9.58
CA ALA A 207 16.26 -7.40 -9.60
C ALA A 207 15.01 -8.16 -9.19
N ASP A 208 14.96 -9.43 -9.59
CA ASP A 208 13.99 -10.39 -9.05
C ASP A 208 14.31 -10.70 -7.58
N VAL A 209 13.30 -10.51 -6.71
CA VAL A 209 13.43 -10.70 -5.25
C VAL A 209 13.89 -12.11 -4.90
N PHE A 210 13.35 -13.15 -5.56
CA PHE A 210 13.68 -14.54 -5.23
C PHE A 210 15.07 -14.93 -5.67
N ARG A 211 15.50 -14.46 -6.84
CA ARG A 211 16.87 -14.63 -7.31
C ARG A 211 17.87 -13.94 -6.37
N GLN A 212 17.55 -12.71 -5.96
CA GLN A 212 18.37 -11.94 -5.05
C GLN A 212 18.42 -12.57 -3.64
N ALA A 213 17.30 -13.04 -3.14
CA ALA A 213 17.22 -13.80 -1.88
C ALA A 213 18.14 -15.03 -1.89
N GLY A 214 18.20 -15.75 -3.01
CA GLY A 214 19.12 -16.87 -3.18
C GLY A 214 20.60 -16.44 -3.10
N ILE A 215 20.95 -15.28 -3.61
CA ILE A 215 22.32 -14.71 -3.55
C ILE A 215 22.67 -14.37 -2.09
N TRP A 216 21.80 -13.63 -1.39
CA TRP A 216 22.04 -13.25 0.01
C TRP A 216 22.15 -14.44 0.93
N ARG A 217 21.29 -15.47 0.77
CA ARG A 217 21.39 -16.71 1.55
C ARG A 217 22.76 -17.39 1.38
N ARG A 218 23.30 -17.48 0.16
CA ARG A 218 24.65 -18.03 -0.08
C ARG A 218 25.74 -17.19 0.57
N ARG A 219 25.55 -15.86 0.63
CA ARG A 219 26.48 -14.92 1.27
C ARG A 219 26.27 -14.80 2.79
N ARG A 220 25.25 -15.48 3.34
CA ARG A 220 24.85 -15.36 4.75
C ARG A 220 24.54 -13.92 5.16
N GLU A 221 24.06 -13.11 4.21
CA GLU A 221 23.63 -11.74 4.46
C GLU A 221 22.22 -11.75 5.04
N CYS A 222 22.04 -11.11 6.20
CA CYS A 222 20.76 -11.03 6.92
C CYS A 222 20.45 -9.60 7.32
N PHE A 223 19.17 -9.32 7.55
CA PHE A 223 18.61 -8.03 7.88
C PHE A 223 17.87 -8.09 9.21
N ASP A 224 17.83 -6.99 9.95
CA ASP A 224 17.07 -6.88 11.20
C ASP A 224 15.55 -6.88 10.92
N LEU A 225 15.16 -6.31 9.79
CA LEU A 225 13.78 -6.24 9.35
C LEU A 225 13.68 -6.53 7.85
N VAL A 226 12.74 -7.43 7.49
CA VAL A 226 12.38 -7.72 6.09
C VAL A 226 10.93 -7.39 5.87
N ILE A 227 10.63 -6.59 4.85
CA ILE A 227 9.28 -6.24 4.43
C ILE A 227 8.92 -7.07 3.20
N LEU A 228 7.82 -7.83 3.31
CA LEU A 228 7.26 -8.66 2.26
C LEU A 228 5.86 -8.12 1.91
N ASP A 229 5.80 -7.25 0.90
CA ASP A 229 4.56 -6.67 0.37
C ASP A 229 4.47 -6.94 -1.14
N PRO A 230 4.23 -8.18 -1.55
CA PRO A 230 4.23 -8.57 -2.95
C PRO A 230 2.91 -8.17 -3.64
N PRO A 231 2.90 -8.06 -4.98
CA PRO A 231 1.66 -7.93 -5.72
C PRO A 231 0.77 -9.17 -5.50
N PHE A 232 -0.54 -9.00 -5.69
CA PHE A 232 -1.51 -10.10 -5.57
C PHE A 232 -1.12 -11.33 -6.38
N PHE A 233 -0.67 -11.11 -7.61
CA PHE A 233 -0.15 -12.13 -8.51
C PHE A 233 1.01 -11.59 -9.34
N ALA A 234 2.07 -12.36 -9.46
CA ALA A 234 3.16 -12.11 -10.41
C ALA A 234 3.84 -13.43 -10.79
N GLN A 235 4.35 -13.48 -11.99
CA GLN A 235 5.17 -14.58 -12.47
C GLN A 235 6.49 -14.05 -13.01
N THR A 236 7.59 -14.63 -12.55
CA THR A 236 8.94 -14.33 -13.00
C THR A 236 9.65 -15.63 -13.33
N GLU A 237 10.80 -15.57 -14.00
CA GLU A 237 11.64 -16.75 -14.24
C GLU A 237 12.11 -17.43 -12.94
N ALA A 238 12.29 -16.66 -11.87
CA ALA A 238 12.78 -17.16 -10.58
C ALA A 238 11.67 -17.63 -9.63
N GLY A 239 10.39 -17.38 -9.95
CA GLY A 239 9.28 -17.86 -9.14
C GLY A 239 7.95 -17.19 -9.42
N ARG A 240 6.91 -17.75 -8.80
CA ARG A 240 5.53 -17.27 -8.83
C ARG A 240 5.19 -16.62 -7.49
N VAL A 241 4.46 -15.53 -7.54
CA VAL A 241 3.72 -14.92 -6.43
C VAL A 241 2.24 -15.22 -6.63
N ASP A 242 1.61 -15.81 -5.64
CA ASP A 242 0.16 -16.03 -5.58
C ASP A 242 -0.24 -15.91 -4.11
N LEU A 243 -0.81 -14.77 -3.73
CA LEU A 243 -1.14 -14.50 -2.33
C LEU A 243 -2.31 -15.33 -1.81
N VAL A 244 -3.12 -15.91 -2.69
CA VAL A 244 -4.21 -16.80 -2.28
C VAL A 244 -3.66 -18.13 -1.79
N GLN A 245 -2.70 -18.71 -2.53
CA GLN A 245 -2.21 -20.07 -2.29
C GLN A 245 -0.85 -20.14 -1.60
N ASP A 246 0.00 -19.12 -1.78
CA ASP A 246 1.43 -19.23 -1.53
C ASP A 246 1.97 -18.31 -0.42
N SER A 247 1.13 -17.57 0.34
CA SER A 247 1.61 -16.63 1.36
C SER A 247 2.61 -17.25 2.34
N ALA A 248 2.31 -18.43 2.87
CA ALA A 248 3.21 -19.16 3.78
C ALA A 248 4.54 -19.53 3.10
N ARG A 249 4.49 -19.92 1.82
CA ARG A 249 5.68 -20.25 1.04
C ARG A 249 6.58 -19.04 0.82
N LEU A 250 5.99 -17.87 0.56
CA LEU A 250 6.73 -16.61 0.39
C LEU A 250 7.43 -16.20 1.69
N ILE A 251 6.75 -16.29 2.83
CA ILE A 251 7.33 -16.08 4.15
C ILE A 251 8.50 -17.02 4.37
N ASN A 252 8.33 -18.33 4.11
CA ASN A 252 9.39 -19.33 4.27
C ASN A 252 10.60 -19.11 3.34
N LYS A 253 10.40 -18.49 2.16
CA LYS A 253 11.51 -18.14 1.28
C LYS A 253 12.35 -16.99 1.83
N LEU A 254 11.73 -16.02 2.50
CA LEU A 254 12.41 -14.79 2.94
C LEU A 254 12.83 -14.79 4.41
N ARG A 255 12.14 -15.56 5.30
CA ARG A 255 12.51 -15.62 6.72
C ARG A 255 13.98 -15.98 7.00
N PRO A 256 14.68 -16.78 6.15
CA PRO A 256 16.12 -17.04 6.39
C PRO A 256 17.02 -15.82 6.17
N LEU A 257 16.49 -14.72 5.62
CA LEU A 257 17.21 -13.45 5.49
C LEU A 257 17.00 -12.53 6.68
N VAL A 258 16.12 -12.89 7.62
CA VAL A 258 15.92 -12.14 8.86
C VAL A 258 16.90 -12.63 9.91
N LYS A 259 17.54 -11.73 10.64
CA LYS A 259 18.38 -12.09 11.81
C LYS A 259 17.54 -12.79 12.87
N ASP A 260 18.19 -13.59 13.74
CA ASP A 260 17.49 -14.17 14.89
C ASP A 260 16.92 -13.06 15.79
N GLY A 261 15.65 -13.18 16.14
CA GLY A 261 14.93 -12.14 16.88
C GLY A 261 14.53 -10.91 16.05
N GLY A 262 14.80 -10.89 14.74
CA GLY A 262 14.37 -9.80 13.85
C GLY A 262 12.91 -9.90 13.42
N TRP A 263 12.45 -8.92 12.64
CA TRP A 263 11.07 -8.82 12.16
C TRP A 263 10.93 -9.20 10.69
N LEU A 264 9.82 -9.87 10.36
CA LEU A 264 9.31 -9.97 9.00
C LEU A 264 7.91 -9.36 8.99
N VAL A 265 7.74 -8.27 8.23
CA VAL A 265 6.42 -7.70 7.92
C VAL A 265 5.84 -8.46 6.76
N ALA A 266 4.67 -9.06 6.92
CA ALA A 266 3.98 -9.79 5.87
C ALA A 266 2.65 -9.13 5.52
N VAL A 267 2.54 -8.63 4.28
CA VAL A 267 1.31 -8.04 3.75
C VAL A 267 0.65 -9.02 2.79
N ASN A 268 -0.64 -9.25 2.99
CA ASN A 268 -1.47 -10.03 2.08
C ASN A 268 -2.67 -9.17 1.64
N ASN A 269 -2.68 -8.77 0.38
CA ASN A 269 -3.73 -7.96 -0.23
C ASN A 269 -4.74 -8.77 -1.07
N ALA A 270 -4.80 -10.10 -0.85
CA ALA A 270 -5.74 -10.98 -1.55
C ALA A 270 -7.19 -10.72 -1.09
N LEU A 271 -7.99 -10.14 -1.98
CA LEU A 271 -9.36 -9.67 -1.72
C LEU A 271 -10.30 -10.77 -1.25
N PHE A 272 -10.17 -11.99 -1.78
CA PHE A 272 -11.06 -13.13 -1.50
C PHE A 272 -10.52 -14.10 -0.44
N VAL A 273 -9.37 -13.80 0.17
CA VAL A 273 -8.85 -14.54 1.31
C VAL A 273 -9.37 -13.90 2.60
N SER A 274 -10.13 -14.66 3.39
CA SER A 274 -10.61 -14.17 4.68
C SER A 274 -9.45 -13.92 5.66
N GLY A 275 -9.67 -13.04 6.64
CA GLY A 275 -8.71 -12.79 7.70
C GLY A 275 -8.42 -14.05 8.51
N ALA A 276 -9.46 -14.82 8.82
CA ALA A 276 -9.33 -16.10 9.53
C ALA A 276 -8.46 -17.12 8.77
N ALA A 277 -8.66 -17.27 7.45
CA ALA A 277 -7.85 -18.17 6.63
C ALA A 277 -6.37 -17.74 6.57
N TYR A 278 -6.12 -16.43 6.47
CA TYR A 278 -4.75 -15.91 6.51
C TYR A 278 -4.11 -16.11 7.89
N LEU A 279 -4.85 -15.82 8.97
CA LEU A 279 -4.37 -16.06 10.33
C LEU A 279 -4.01 -17.54 10.55
N GLN A 280 -4.87 -18.46 10.15
CA GLN A 280 -4.61 -19.90 10.24
C GLN A 280 -3.31 -20.29 9.51
N SER A 281 -3.03 -19.69 8.36
CA SER A 281 -1.77 -19.94 7.63
C SER A 281 -0.54 -19.44 8.39
N LEU A 282 -0.65 -18.32 9.13
CA LEU A 282 0.42 -17.79 9.98
C LEU A 282 0.62 -18.64 11.24
N GLU A 283 -0.47 -19.13 11.85
CA GLU A 283 -0.43 -20.04 13.00
C GLU A 283 0.23 -21.38 12.63
N ALA A 284 -0.09 -21.92 11.45
CA ALA A 284 0.56 -23.11 10.94
C ALA A 284 2.09 -22.93 10.75
N LEU A 285 2.52 -21.72 10.29
CA LEU A 285 3.95 -21.40 10.24
C LEU A 285 4.59 -21.31 11.63
N SER A 286 3.82 -20.85 12.62
CA SER A 286 4.28 -20.67 14.00
C SER A 286 4.47 -22.00 14.72
N ALA A 287 3.77 -23.06 14.34
CA ALA A 287 3.89 -24.39 14.92
C ALA A 287 5.31 -24.96 14.85
N GLY A 288 6.12 -24.53 13.88
CA GLY A 288 7.54 -24.91 13.77
C GLY A 288 8.48 -24.18 14.72
N GLY A 289 8.00 -23.19 15.48
CA GLY A 289 8.79 -22.38 16.43
C GLY A 289 9.74 -21.37 15.79
N TYR A 290 9.73 -21.23 14.46
CA TYR A 290 10.59 -20.30 13.73
C TYR A 290 9.96 -18.92 13.47
N VAL A 291 8.65 -18.86 13.60
CA VAL A 291 7.85 -17.66 13.33
C VAL A 291 6.86 -17.48 14.47
N THR A 292 6.71 -16.26 14.96
CA THR A 292 5.67 -15.92 15.94
C THR A 292 4.92 -14.70 15.42
N LEU A 293 3.60 -14.76 15.37
CA LEU A 293 2.78 -13.58 15.12
C LEU A 293 2.88 -12.64 16.34
N GLU A 294 3.41 -11.45 16.14
CA GLU A 294 3.62 -10.48 17.21
C GLU A 294 2.50 -9.44 17.26
N GLU A 295 2.08 -8.94 16.07
CA GLU A 295 1.11 -7.86 15.97
C GLU A 295 0.35 -7.95 14.64
N ILE A 296 -0.92 -7.53 14.66
CA ILE A 296 -1.73 -7.27 13.46
C ILE A 296 -1.95 -5.77 13.37
N LEU A 297 -1.55 -5.16 12.25
CA LEU A 297 -1.73 -3.73 12.03
C LEU A 297 -3.01 -3.47 11.24
N PRO A 298 -3.84 -2.50 11.68
CA PRO A 298 -5.03 -2.13 10.95
C PRO A 298 -4.71 -1.27 9.72
N VAL A 299 -5.63 -1.24 8.78
CA VAL A 299 -5.69 -0.27 7.68
C VAL A 299 -6.43 0.98 8.17
N PRO A 300 -6.03 2.21 7.74
CA PRO A 300 -6.65 3.46 8.19
C PRO A 300 -8.15 3.55 7.90
N ALA A 301 -8.88 4.23 8.79
CA ALA A 301 -10.34 4.36 8.70
C ALA A 301 -10.83 5.09 7.44
N ASP A 302 -10.08 6.05 6.92
CA ASP A 302 -10.43 6.71 5.66
C ASP A 302 -10.44 5.75 4.46
N VAL A 303 -9.66 4.65 4.52
CA VAL A 303 -9.61 3.60 3.50
C VAL A 303 -10.68 2.54 3.72
N THR A 304 -10.90 2.11 4.97
CA THR A 304 -11.90 1.09 5.32
C THR A 304 -13.33 1.63 5.35
N GLY A 305 -13.51 2.95 5.37
CA GLY A 305 -14.76 3.63 5.68
C GLY A 305 -14.97 3.81 7.20
N PHE A 306 -15.79 4.78 7.55
CA PHE A 306 -16.16 5.06 8.95
C PHE A 306 -17.48 4.35 9.29
N PRO A 307 -17.74 3.97 10.56
CA PRO A 307 -18.96 3.25 10.92
C PRO A 307 -20.23 3.92 10.41
N GLU A 308 -20.29 5.25 10.45
CA GLU A 308 -21.41 6.04 10.00
C GLU A 308 -21.53 6.15 8.46
N THR A 309 -20.51 5.79 7.69
CA THR A 309 -20.54 5.88 6.22
C THR A 309 -20.67 4.52 5.53
N LEU A 310 -20.42 3.44 6.25
CA LEU A 310 -20.46 2.07 5.71
C LEU A 310 -21.88 1.64 5.33
N VAL A 311 -22.01 1.03 4.16
CA VAL A 311 -23.25 0.44 3.64
C VAL A 311 -23.09 -0.98 3.10
N SER A 312 -21.86 -1.43 2.90
CA SER A 312 -21.55 -2.78 2.42
C SER A 312 -20.33 -3.38 3.13
N ALA A 313 -20.23 -4.70 3.09
CA ALA A 313 -19.12 -5.45 3.65
C ALA A 313 -18.14 -5.90 2.53
N PRO A 314 -16.89 -6.21 2.85
CA PRO A 314 -15.95 -6.79 1.90
C PRO A 314 -16.41 -8.18 1.42
N PRO A 315 -15.96 -8.65 0.25
CA PRO A 315 -16.38 -9.93 -0.33
C PRO A 315 -15.94 -11.15 0.50
N ALA A 316 -14.91 -11.00 1.34
CA ALA A 316 -14.52 -11.98 2.34
C ALA A 316 -14.34 -11.28 3.69
N ASP A 317 -14.77 -11.92 4.79
CA ASP A 317 -14.60 -11.37 6.14
C ASP A 317 -13.12 -11.14 6.46
N PRO A 318 -12.69 -9.92 6.70
CA PRO A 318 -11.30 -9.62 6.99
C PRO A 318 -10.91 -9.95 8.44
N ALA A 319 -11.84 -10.22 9.35
CA ALA A 319 -11.53 -10.43 10.77
C ALA A 319 -10.50 -11.58 10.99
N PRO A 320 -9.55 -11.41 11.93
CA PRO A 320 -9.35 -10.31 12.88
C PRO A 320 -8.68 -9.05 12.31
N PHE A 321 -8.33 -9.02 11.05
CA PHE A 321 -7.92 -7.79 10.35
C PHE A 321 -9.15 -6.93 10.08
N ASN A 322 -8.94 -5.67 9.71
CA ASN A 322 -10.07 -4.76 9.45
C ASN A 322 -10.26 -4.43 7.96
N HIS A 323 -9.47 -5.04 7.07
CA HIS A 323 -9.48 -4.76 5.62
C HIS A 323 -8.98 -5.98 4.83
N PRO A 324 -9.35 -6.13 3.55
CA PRO A 324 -8.75 -7.13 2.66
C PRO A 324 -7.22 -7.06 2.54
N THR A 325 -6.60 -5.88 2.70
CA THR A 325 -5.15 -5.76 2.93
C THR A 325 -4.88 -6.12 4.40
N LYS A 326 -4.29 -7.28 4.62
CA LYS A 326 -3.98 -7.86 5.92
C LYS A 326 -2.49 -7.68 6.21
N ILE A 327 -2.14 -7.02 7.32
CA ILE A 327 -0.76 -6.68 7.69
C ILE A 327 -0.41 -7.39 8.98
N ALA A 328 0.57 -8.28 8.92
CA ALA A 328 1.06 -9.06 10.06
C ALA A 328 2.53 -8.76 10.33
N ILE A 329 2.87 -8.54 11.59
CA ILE A 329 4.24 -8.41 12.07
C ILE A 329 4.65 -9.73 12.68
N LEU A 330 5.68 -10.33 12.11
CA LEU A 330 6.18 -11.63 12.51
C LEU A 330 7.56 -11.48 13.14
N ARG A 331 7.77 -12.14 14.29
CA ARG A 331 9.08 -12.29 14.91
C ARG A 331 9.71 -13.59 14.39
N ILE A 332 10.96 -13.52 13.93
CA ILE A 332 11.67 -14.66 13.40
C ILE A 332 12.66 -15.20 14.44
N ARG A 333 12.69 -16.54 14.59
CA ARG A 333 13.63 -17.25 15.42
C ARG A 333 14.39 -18.26 14.58
N HIS A 334 15.69 -18.40 14.85
CA HIS A 334 16.52 -19.45 14.27
C HIS A 334 16.69 -20.57 15.28
N ARG A 335 16.83 -21.79 14.79
CA ARG A 335 17.16 -22.91 15.66
C ARG A 335 18.51 -22.63 16.32
N GLN A 336 18.55 -22.56 17.63
CA GLN A 336 19.83 -22.64 18.33
C GLN A 336 20.39 -24.03 18.06
N MET A 337 21.49 -24.11 17.31
CA MET A 337 22.25 -25.36 17.26
C MET A 337 22.79 -25.62 18.67
N PRO A 338 22.63 -26.83 19.23
CA PRO A 338 23.29 -27.16 20.49
C PRO A 338 24.78 -26.89 20.34
N PRO A 339 25.47 -26.43 21.38
CA PRO A 339 26.91 -26.24 21.33
C PRO A 339 27.54 -27.54 20.83
N LYS A 340 28.42 -27.43 19.84
CA LYS A 340 29.22 -28.58 19.40
C LYS A 340 30.04 -29.04 20.63
N THR A 341 29.66 -30.15 21.20
CA THR A 341 30.44 -30.85 22.22
C THR A 341 31.77 -31.36 21.63
#